data_e37631d57ab96da68d562ae710ef0133
#
_entry.id   e37631d57ab96da68d562ae710ef0133
#
_cell.length_a   1.000
_cell.length_b   1.000
_cell.length_c   1.000
_cell.angle_alpha   90.00
_cell.angle_beta   90.00
_cell.angle_gamma   90.00
#
_symmetry.space_group_name_H-M   'P 1'
#
loop_
_entity.id
_entity.type
_entity.pdbx_description
1 polymer ?
#
loop_
_entity_poly.entity_id
_entity_poly.type
_entity_poly.pdbx_seq_one_letter_code
_entity_poly.pdbx_strand_id
1 'polypeptide(L)'
;MKYLKKCTAAVLLLAMLLTMTACDPQQPGGDPTTPQGELSEAELAAQTYGVPLINNGQPVTIIVNLGEYAPSDNEVPTEDAPMVFNSTRALIAKFMTMHPNVTVVLDKTSPTTGGDYVASLNQWMLPRLAAGTQMDIATNLAGAELFGDSGWFIDISDELETGNPYIPEGEKGHDRWADQWPSYLWSSIVIKNTKDQIVAVPYTLDCGSPTAYYYNKEIFEELELEIPKTWEELFTCCQIIKDAGYIPFAPNYINTNADLQNWDTQFSLGPVYAQLNLAKLDYNGDGMQDMAERVRAVKEGIYDPTKNEYAMDIWRQVKRKYDTANSPILQEGYEYTDYEPLWNDGQVAIMEGLMASLPYLLSNTEMEFEFGMFPPPVISNDTYDYLPEAQFTEAGPSKPEVASSWVFLKKSMEEKGPAVKEACVAFVKFMTASENMSAVVMEKRGAVLGSTAECKIPPELEEWMQQQFPIYPATTGWLTANLADWRQQGNKLLEQWLYGYIDDATFAQKLNEYSQADADAIIDAMGLDTSGWNIVP
;
A
#
# COMPACT_ATOMS: atom_id res chain seq x y z
N MET A 1 -24.11 -31.48 -30.06
CA MET A 1 -24.51 -32.89 -29.85
C MET A 1 -23.29 -33.74 -29.97
N LYS A 2 -23.01 -34.62 -28.99
CA LYS A 2 -21.86 -35.52 -28.81
C LYS A 2 -20.58 -34.80 -28.34
N TYR A 3 -20.41 -34.72 -27.02
CA TYR A 3 -19.45 -35.39 -26.15
C TYR A 3 -19.77 -35.03 -24.69
N LEU A 4 -20.80 -35.63 -24.18
CA LEU A 4 -21.04 -35.81 -22.74
C LEU A 4 -20.86 -37.31 -22.51
N LYS A 5 -19.92 -37.69 -21.67
CA LYS A 5 -19.86 -38.93 -20.87
C LYS A 5 -18.42 -39.30 -20.63
N LYS A 6 -18.00 -39.16 -19.42
CA LYS A 6 -17.08 -40.00 -18.64
C LYS A 6 -16.19 -39.13 -17.75
N CYS A 7 -16.65 -38.90 -16.54
CA CYS A 7 -15.84 -38.82 -15.30
C CYS A 7 -16.81 -38.70 -14.13
N THR A 8 -17.54 -39.78 -13.88
CA THR A 8 -18.22 -40.05 -12.62
C THR A 8 -17.88 -41.46 -12.25
N ALA A 9 -16.96 -41.65 -11.32
CA ALA A 9 -16.79 -42.86 -10.49
C ALA A 9 -15.39 -42.88 -9.90
N ALA A 10 -15.19 -42.25 -8.76
CA ALA A 10 -14.14 -42.57 -7.78
C ALA A 10 -14.28 -41.75 -6.49
N VAL A 11 -15.48 -41.60 -5.97
CA VAL A 11 -15.70 -41.17 -4.58
C VAL A 11 -16.91 -41.93 -4.08
N LEU A 12 -16.69 -43.13 -3.57
CA LEU A 12 -17.61 -43.90 -2.74
C LEU A 12 -17.04 -45.32 -2.59
N LEU A 13 -16.22 -45.53 -1.59
CA LEU A 13 -15.96 -46.85 -0.95
C LEU A 13 -14.87 -46.66 0.09
N LEU A 14 -15.23 -46.16 1.26
CA LEU A 14 -14.61 -46.47 2.54
C LEU A 14 -15.55 -46.03 3.68
N ALA A 15 -16.66 -46.71 3.78
CA ALA A 15 -17.44 -46.73 4.99
C ALA A 15 -17.97 -48.17 5.16
N MET A 16 -17.81 -48.70 6.36
CA MET A 16 -18.29 -49.98 6.87
C MET A 16 -17.35 -51.16 6.75
N LEU A 17 -16.65 -51.35 7.86
CA LEU A 17 -16.41 -52.68 8.45
C LEU A 17 -16.21 -52.49 9.96
N LEU A 18 -17.31 -52.28 10.66
CA LEU A 18 -17.44 -52.60 12.07
C LEU A 18 -17.92 -54.04 12.16
N THR A 19 -17.07 -54.94 12.58
CA THR A 19 -17.50 -56.24 13.14
C THR A 19 -16.95 -56.39 14.54
N MET A 20 -17.87 -56.48 15.48
CA MET A 20 -17.65 -56.89 16.86
C MET A 20 -17.11 -58.31 16.89
N THR A 21 -16.09 -58.55 17.70
CA THR A 21 -15.86 -59.88 18.28
C THR A 21 -15.56 -59.74 19.77
N ALA A 22 -16.24 -60.59 20.50
CA ALA A 22 -16.32 -60.66 21.93
C ALA A 22 -15.04 -61.15 22.60
N CYS A 23 -14.95 -60.84 23.87
CA CYS A 23 -13.93 -61.28 24.85
C CYS A 23 -13.71 -62.79 24.93
N ASP A 24 -12.45 -63.17 25.11
CA ASP A 24 -12.09 -64.28 25.96
C ASP A 24 -10.72 -64.05 26.65
N PRO A 25 -10.51 -64.43 27.89
CA PRO A 25 -9.40 -63.99 28.73
C PRO A 25 -8.26 -64.95 28.85
N GLN A 26 -7.06 -64.44 29.13
CA GLN A 26 -5.86 -65.02 29.75
C GLN A 26 -4.84 -65.73 28.85
N GLN A 27 -3.66 -65.14 28.72
CA GLN A 27 -2.40 -65.57 29.29
C GLN A 27 -1.27 -64.56 29.22
N PRO A 28 -0.32 -64.47 30.14
CA PRO A 28 0.65 -63.42 30.26
C PRO A 28 1.98 -63.76 29.58
N GLY A 29 2.62 -62.75 28.98
CA GLY A 29 4.03 -62.86 28.58
C GLY A 29 4.27 -62.40 27.14
N GLY A 30 4.44 -61.11 26.92
CA GLY A 30 4.94 -60.52 25.68
C GLY A 30 5.32 -59.09 25.98
N ASP A 31 6.53 -58.70 25.60
CA ASP A 31 7.08 -57.38 25.66
C ASP A 31 6.04 -56.31 25.29
N PRO A 32 5.99 -55.18 25.97
CA PRO A 32 5.12 -54.06 25.56
C PRO A 32 5.73 -53.35 24.35
N THR A 33 5.46 -53.86 23.17
CA THR A 33 5.46 -52.98 21.97
C THR A 33 4.30 -52.06 22.17
N THR A 34 4.56 -50.81 22.60
CA THR A 34 3.62 -49.72 22.60
C THR A 34 2.98 -49.66 21.21
N PRO A 35 1.64 -49.69 21.03
CA PRO A 35 1.04 -49.43 19.74
C PRO A 35 1.50 -48.03 19.33
N GLN A 36 2.17 -47.92 18.20
CA GLN A 36 2.30 -46.62 17.53
C GLN A 36 0.87 -46.16 17.29
N GLY A 37 0.41 -45.17 18.10
CA GLY A 37 -0.88 -44.57 17.90
C GLY A 37 -0.97 -44.05 16.46
N GLU A 38 -2.11 -44.21 15.84
CA GLU A 38 -2.36 -43.58 14.53
C GLU A 38 -2.12 -42.08 14.69
N LEU A 39 -1.35 -41.50 13.74
CA LEU A 39 -1.12 -40.06 13.71
C LEU A 39 -2.46 -39.32 13.60
N SER A 40 -2.62 -38.25 14.32
CA SER A 40 -3.72 -37.33 14.14
C SER A 40 -3.70 -36.73 12.73
N GLU A 41 -4.82 -36.22 12.26
CA GLU A 41 -4.91 -35.56 10.95
C GLU A 41 -3.89 -34.41 10.81
N ALA A 42 -3.68 -33.63 11.89
CA ALA A 42 -2.70 -32.56 11.93
C ALA A 42 -1.24 -33.07 11.83
N GLU A 43 -0.90 -34.16 12.55
CA GLU A 43 0.43 -34.77 12.48
C GLU A 43 0.69 -35.37 11.09
N LEU A 44 -0.31 -36.00 10.50
CA LEU A 44 -0.20 -36.53 9.13
C LEU A 44 -0.01 -35.41 8.09
N ALA A 45 -0.77 -34.32 8.21
CA ALA A 45 -0.63 -33.17 7.35
C ALA A 45 0.75 -32.51 7.51
N ALA A 46 1.22 -32.31 8.74
CA ALA A 46 2.54 -31.74 9.01
C ALA A 46 3.67 -32.56 8.37
N GLN A 47 3.60 -33.89 8.44
CA GLN A 47 4.55 -34.77 7.76
C GLN A 47 4.42 -34.72 6.24
N THR A 48 3.20 -34.70 5.72
CA THR A 48 2.93 -34.70 4.26
C THR A 48 3.45 -33.46 3.58
N TYR A 49 3.28 -32.30 4.22
CA TYR A 49 3.66 -31.00 3.67
C TYR A 49 5.02 -30.48 4.16
N GLY A 50 5.67 -31.19 5.10
CA GLY A 50 6.95 -30.78 5.65
C GLY A 50 6.86 -29.48 6.48
N VAL A 51 5.73 -29.23 7.14
CA VAL A 51 5.47 -28.01 7.92
C VAL A 51 5.39 -28.27 9.42
N PRO A 52 5.61 -27.26 10.29
CA PRO A 52 5.51 -27.42 11.73
C PRO A 52 4.10 -27.82 12.18
N LEU A 53 4.02 -28.59 13.25
CA LEU A 53 2.77 -28.93 13.92
C LEU A 53 2.37 -27.76 14.84
N ILE A 54 1.39 -26.98 14.43
CA ILE A 54 0.89 -25.82 15.19
C ILE A 54 0.10 -26.31 16.42
N ASN A 55 0.28 -25.66 17.58
CA ASN A 55 -0.43 -25.92 18.82
C ASN A 55 -0.42 -27.44 19.22
N ASN A 56 0.67 -28.13 18.92
CA ASN A 56 0.76 -29.58 19.13
C ASN A 56 -0.43 -30.36 18.54
N GLY A 57 -0.97 -29.92 17.41
CA GLY A 57 -2.11 -30.53 16.73
C GLY A 57 -3.47 -30.26 17.38
N GLN A 58 -3.53 -29.50 18.46
CA GLN A 58 -4.79 -29.13 19.11
C GLN A 58 -5.49 -28.02 18.34
N PRO A 59 -6.82 -28.00 18.28
CA PRO A 59 -7.57 -26.98 17.57
C PRO A 59 -7.21 -25.55 18.01
N VAL A 60 -7.04 -24.65 17.05
CA VAL A 60 -6.83 -23.22 17.26
C VAL A 60 -7.56 -22.41 16.19
N THR A 61 -8.14 -21.29 16.59
CA THR A 61 -8.82 -20.37 15.66
C THR A 61 -8.11 -19.04 15.70
N ILE A 62 -7.83 -18.49 14.51
CA ILE A 62 -7.31 -17.12 14.32
C ILE A 62 -8.31 -16.27 13.53
N ILE A 63 -8.39 -14.99 13.88
CA ILE A 63 -9.23 -14.01 13.22
C ILE A 63 -8.33 -13.03 12.46
N VAL A 64 -8.52 -12.98 11.15
CA VAL A 64 -7.64 -12.25 10.23
C VAL A 64 -8.43 -11.17 9.50
N ASN A 65 -7.94 -9.93 9.55
CA ASN A 65 -8.43 -8.85 8.70
C ASN A 65 -7.42 -8.64 7.55
N LEU A 66 -7.87 -8.87 6.33
CA LEU A 66 -7.04 -8.76 5.12
C LEU A 66 -7.11 -7.39 4.45
N GLY A 67 -7.92 -6.46 4.97
CA GLY A 67 -8.11 -5.16 4.34
C GLY A 67 -8.46 -5.27 2.86
N GLU A 68 -7.74 -4.58 2.02
CA GLU A 68 -7.89 -4.61 0.56
C GLU A 68 -7.54 -5.95 -0.11
N TYR A 69 -6.87 -6.86 0.60
CA TYR A 69 -6.54 -8.21 0.11
C TYR A 69 -7.61 -9.24 0.47
N ALA A 70 -8.72 -8.81 1.07
CA ALA A 70 -9.84 -9.70 1.34
C ALA A 70 -10.40 -10.27 0.03
N PRO A 71 -10.75 -11.57 0.00
CA PRO A 71 -11.35 -12.15 -1.19
C PRO A 71 -12.70 -11.51 -1.47
N SER A 72 -13.00 -11.29 -2.73
CA SER A 72 -14.30 -10.78 -3.18
C SER A 72 -15.45 -11.66 -2.69
N ASP A 73 -16.60 -11.08 -2.45
CA ASP A 73 -17.78 -11.86 -2.03
C ASP A 73 -18.24 -12.82 -3.14
N ASN A 74 -18.18 -12.36 -4.39
CA ASN A 74 -18.44 -13.19 -5.57
C ASN A 74 -17.19 -13.97 -5.98
N GLU A 75 -17.35 -15.23 -6.40
CA GLU A 75 -16.25 -16.06 -6.92
C GLU A 75 -16.01 -15.86 -8.43
N VAL A 76 -17.00 -15.30 -9.11
CA VAL A 76 -16.95 -15.01 -10.55
C VAL A 76 -17.37 -13.56 -10.79
N PRO A 77 -16.79 -12.90 -11.82
CA PRO A 77 -17.18 -11.54 -12.19
C PRO A 77 -18.68 -11.45 -12.50
N THR A 78 -19.27 -10.31 -12.12
CA THR A 78 -20.64 -9.93 -12.46
C THR A 78 -20.62 -8.55 -13.09
N GLU A 79 -21.75 -8.12 -13.68
CA GLU A 79 -21.88 -6.78 -14.24
C GLU A 79 -21.63 -5.69 -13.18
N ASP A 80 -22.14 -5.90 -11.95
CA ASP A 80 -21.96 -4.96 -10.83
C ASP A 80 -20.60 -5.09 -10.14
N ALA A 81 -19.87 -6.18 -10.36
CA ALA A 81 -18.56 -6.44 -9.77
C ALA A 81 -17.64 -7.15 -10.81
N PRO A 82 -17.10 -6.40 -11.78
CA PRO A 82 -16.32 -6.97 -12.87
C PRO A 82 -14.96 -7.48 -12.42
N MET A 83 -14.42 -6.97 -11.32
CA MET A 83 -13.17 -7.46 -10.73
C MET A 83 -13.46 -8.40 -9.57
N VAL A 84 -12.80 -9.56 -9.59
CA VAL A 84 -12.91 -10.57 -8.55
C VAL A 84 -11.53 -11.01 -8.11
N PHE A 85 -11.27 -10.93 -6.81
CA PHE A 85 -10.02 -11.34 -6.17
C PHE A 85 -10.25 -12.61 -5.37
N ASN A 86 -9.61 -13.70 -5.73
CA ASN A 86 -9.80 -15.02 -5.12
C ASN A 86 -8.50 -15.67 -4.61
N SER A 87 -7.34 -15.11 -4.94
CA SER A 87 -6.04 -15.67 -4.54
C SER A 87 -5.95 -15.90 -3.05
N THR A 88 -6.34 -14.92 -2.23
CA THR A 88 -6.32 -15.05 -0.77
C THR A 88 -7.30 -16.09 -0.25
N ARG A 89 -8.46 -16.29 -0.90
CA ARG A 89 -9.38 -17.38 -0.57
C ARG A 89 -8.72 -18.74 -0.78
N ALA A 90 -8.06 -18.92 -1.94
CA ALA A 90 -7.35 -20.15 -2.27
C ALA A 90 -6.18 -20.40 -1.32
N LEU A 91 -5.43 -19.35 -0.97
CA LEU A 91 -4.31 -19.45 -0.02
C LEU A 91 -4.77 -19.83 1.39
N ILE A 92 -5.85 -19.24 1.89
CA ILE A 92 -6.43 -19.61 3.18
C ILE A 92 -6.85 -21.09 3.18
N ALA A 93 -7.52 -21.55 2.13
CA ALA A 93 -7.89 -22.95 2.00
C ALA A 93 -6.65 -23.88 1.93
N LYS A 94 -5.60 -23.48 1.19
CA LYS A 94 -4.31 -24.19 1.15
C LYS A 94 -3.68 -24.27 2.54
N PHE A 95 -3.64 -23.16 3.27
CA PHE A 95 -3.09 -23.12 4.63
C PHE A 95 -3.86 -24.06 5.59
N MET A 96 -5.19 -24.01 5.60
CA MET A 96 -6.01 -24.89 6.43
C MET A 96 -5.90 -26.37 6.02
N THR A 97 -5.58 -26.66 4.74
CA THR A 97 -5.28 -28.04 4.31
C THR A 97 -3.94 -28.52 4.87
N MET A 98 -2.95 -27.64 4.94
CA MET A 98 -1.63 -27.93 5.52
C MET A 98 -1.69 -28.01 7.05
N HIS A 99 -2.63 -27.33 7.67
CA HIS A 99 -2.84 -27.23 9.12
C HIS A 99 -4.32 -27.45 9.47
N PRO A 100 -4.83 -28.69 9.39
CA PRO A 100 -6.26 -28.97 9.56
C PRO A 100 -6.79 -28.70 10.98
N ASN A 101 -5.90 -28.54 11.95
CA ASN A 101 -6.25 -28.11 13.31
C ASN A 101 -6.35 -26.58 13.45
N VAL A 102 -6.03 -25.80 12.41
CA VAL A 102 -6.14 -24.33 12.43
C VAL A 102 -7.36 -23.89 11.65
N THR A 103 -8.20 -23.08 12.28
CA THR A 103 -9.33 -22.42 11.60
C THR A 103 -9.00 -20.95 11.39
N VAL A 104 -9.06 -20.49 10.14
CA VAL A 104 -8.89 -19.07 9.78
C VAL A 104 -10.27 -18.45 9.56
N VAL A 105 -10.61 -17.45 10.35
CA VAL A 105 -11.85 -16.69 10.26
C VAL A 105 -11.52 -15.29 9.72
N LEU A 106 -12.21 -14.86 8.68
CA LEU A 106 -12.02 -13.52 8.12
C LEU A 106 -12.90 -12.50 8.84
N ASP A 107 -12.28 -11.45 9.36
CA ASP A 107 -12.97 -10.20 9.69
C ASP A 107 -13.02 -9.33 8.44
N LYS A 108 -14.19 -9.22 7.82
CA LYS A 108 -14.42 -8.43 6.60
C LYS A 108 -14.82 -6.98 6.89
N THR A 109 -14.75 -6.56 8.14
CA THR A 109 -15.05 -5.17 8.47
C THR A 109 -13.92 -4.25 8.02
N SER A 110 -14.28 -3.05 7.58
CA SER A 110 -13.34 -2.02 7.13
C SER A 110 -13.74 -0.65 7.69
N PRO A 111 -12.83 0.32 7.72
CA PRO A 111 -13.21 1.71 7.95
C PRO A 111 -14.27 2.15 6.94
N THR A 112 -15.15 3.05 7.35
CA THR A 112 -16.12 3.64 6.42
C THR A 112 -15.39 4.46 5.36
N THR A 113 -15.73 4.23 4.10
CA THR A 113 -15.22 5.03 2.99
C THR A 113 -15.96 6.37 2.93
N GLY A 114 -15.21 7.45 2.78
CA GLY A 114 -15.73 8.81 2.68
C GLY A 114 -15.30 9.71 3.84
N GLY A 115 -14.85 10.91 3.54
CA GLY A 115 -14.31 11.84 4.53
C GLY A 115 -12.83 11.58 4.86
N ASP A 116 -12.45 11.94 6.07
CA ASP A 116 -11.08 11.75 6.55
C ASP A 116 -10.79 10.26 6.83
N TYR A 117 -9.85 9.69 6.05
CA TYR A 117 -9.44 8.30 6.19
C TYR A 117 -8.85 8.00 7.58
N VAL A 118 -8.00 8.89 8.10
CA VAL A 118 -7.34 8.70 9.40
C VAL A 118 -8.37 8.73 10.53
N ALA A 119 -9.32 9.67 10.49
CA ALA A 119 -10.42 9.70 11.47
C ALA A 119 -11.29 8.46 11.36
N SER A 120 -11.63 8.01 10.16
CA SER A 120 -12.41 6.79 9.92
C SER A 120 -11.66 5.55 10.41
N LEU A 121 -10.36 5.47 10.15
CA LEU A 121 -9.49 4.40 10.64
C LEU A 121 -9.44 4.39 12.17
N ASN A 122 -9.25 5.53 12.80
CA ASN A 122 -9.26 5.65 14.26
C ASN A 122 -10.60 5.22 14.86
N GLN A 123 -11.73 5.68 14.31
CA GLN A 123 -13.07 5.30 14.77
C GLN A 123 -13.32 3.80 14.64
N TRP A 124 -12.82 3.18 13.59
CA TRP A 124 -12.95 1.75 13.37
C TRP A 124 -11.99 0.94 14.24
N MET A 125 -10.73 1.40 14.40
CA MET A 125 -9.64 0.66 15.01
C MET A 125 -9.66 0.74 16.54
N LEU A 126 -9.85 1.96 17.13
CA LEU A 126 -9.74 2.16 18.57
C LEU A 126 -10.66 1.26 19.42
N PRO A 127 -11.96 1.08 19.07
CA PRO A 127 -12.82 0.17 19.82
C PRO A 127 -12.35 -1.29 19.73
N ARG A 128 -11.81 -1.70 18.58
CA ARG A 128 -11.32 -3.07 18.36
C ARG A 128 -10.06 -3.36 19.15
N LEU A 129 -9.11 -2.44 19.14
CA LEU A 129 -7.90 -2.51 19.95
C LEU A 129 -8.24 -2.53 21.46
N ALA A 130 -9.19 -1.71 21.88
CA ALA A 130 -9.65 -1.69 23.26
C ALA A 130 -10.36 -2.98 23.68
N ALA A 131 -11.14 -3.59 22.77
CA ALA A 131 -11.83 -4.86 23.03
C ALA A 131 -10.89 -6.07 23.03
N GLY A 132 -9.85 -6.08 22.19
CA GLY A 132 -8.84 -7.12 22.11
C GLY A 132 -9.29 -8.45 21.47
N THR A 133 -10.51 -8.56 20.99
CA THR A 133 -11.09 -9.87 20.63
C THR A 133 -11.60 -10.01 19.20
N GLN A 134 -11.63 -8.93 18.42
CA GLN A 134 -12.27 -8.93 17.09
C GLN A 134 -11.36 -9.34 15.94
N MET A 135 -10.04 -9.21 16.09
CA MET A 135 -9.04 -9.69 15.15
C MET A 135 -7.73 -10.01 15.89
N ASP A 136 -6.95 -10.91 15.34
CA ASP A 136 -5.66 -11.32 15.88
C ASP A 136 -4.52 -10.69 15.09
N ILE A 137 -4.65 -10.70 13.77
CA ILE A 137 -3.72 -10.10 12.82
C ILE A 137 -4.48 -9.32 11.75
N ALA A 138 -3.83 -8.33 11.20
CA ALA A 138 -4.41 -7.51 10.14
C ALA A 138 -3.36 -7.02 9.15
N THR A 139 -3.81 -6.75 7.90
CA THR A 139 -3.01 -6.04 6.89
C THR A 139 -3.53 -4.61 6.73
N ASN A 140 -2.75 -3.79 6.01
CA ASN A 140 -3.15 -2.44 5.56
C ASN A 140 -3.64 -1.50 6.67
N LEU A 141 -3.27 -1.79 7.90
CA LEU A 141 -3.37 -0.80 8.96
C LEU A 141 -2.09 0.01 8.89
N ALA A 142 -2.16 1.31 8.95
CA ALA A 142 -0.99 2.19 8.99
C ALA A 142 -0.13 1.86 10.23
N GLY A 143 0.44 0.69 10.20
CA GLY A 143 1.12 -0.09 11.22
C GLY A 143 1.89 0.74 12.23
N ALA A 144 3.21 0.77 12.12
CA ALA A 144 4.05 1.52 13.03
C ALA A 144 3.86 3.04 12.89
N GLU A 145 3.55 3.54 11.72
CA GLU A 145 3.41 4.98 11.48
C GLU A 145 2.35 5.65 12.37
N LEU A 146 1.17 5.05 12.50
CA LEU A 146 0.09 5.61 13.30
C LEU A 146 0.00 5.02 14.72
N PHE A 147 0.28 3.74 14.87
CA PHE A 147 -0.03 3.00 16.08
C PHE A 147 1.16 2.25 16.68
N GLY A 148 2.35 2.30 16.05
CA GLY A 148 3.52 1.53 16.47
C GLY A 148 3.98 1.82 17.89
N ASP A 149 3.90 3.10 18.31
CA ASP A 149 4.27 3.54 19.66
C ASP A 149 3.15 3.40 20.69
N SER A 150 1.92 3.11 20.25
CA SER A 150 0.77 2.95 21.15
C SER A 150 0.85 1.72 22.04
N GLY A 151 1.73 0.77 21.71
CA GLY A 151 1.85 -0.52 22.40
C GLY A 151 0.73 -1.52 22.08
N TRP A 152 0.00 -1.32 20.99
CA TRP A 152 -1.09 -2.20 20.56
C TRP A 152 -0.64 -3.40 19.73
N PHE A 153 0.58 -3.34 19.20
CA PHE A 153 1.19 -4.43 18.45
C PHE A 153 2.29 -5.11 19.25
N ILE A 154 2.52 -6.38 18.98
CA ILE A 154 3.67 -7.08 19.57
C ILE A 154 4.93 -6.75 18.78
N ASP A 155 6.07 -6.77 19.49
CA ASP A 155 7.38 -6.86 18.86
C ASP A 155 7.57 -8.28 18.32
N ILE A 156 7.91 -8.40 17.04
CA ILE A 156 8.11 -9.67 16.33
C ILE A 156 9.55 -9.88 15.92
N SER A 157 10.49 -9.13 16.47
CA SER A 157 11.91 -9.24 16.14
C SER A 157 12.45 -10.65 16.33
N ASP A 158 12.03 -11.32 17.41
CA ASP A 158 12.46 -12.69 17.69
C ASP A 158 11.94 -13.70 16.65
N GLU A 159 10.71 -13.54 16.17
CA GLU A 159 10.12 -14.41 15.16
C GLU A 159 10.81 -14.28 13.80
N LEU A 160 11.30 -13.08 13.48
CA LEU A 160 12.05 -12.80 12.25
C LEU A 160 13.42 -13.48 12.21
N GLU A 161 14.02 -13.77 13.36
CA GLU A 161 15.27 -14.53 13.47
C GLU A 161 15.08 -16.04 13.28
N THR A 162 13.85 -16.51 13.25
CA THR A 162 13.54 -17.93 13.00
C THR A 162 13.29 -18.19 11.52
N GLY A 163 13.47 -19.44 11.06
CA GLY A 163 13.22 -19.80 9.67
C GLY A 163 11.76 -19.70 9.24
N ASN A 164 11.53 -19.61 7.93
CA ASN A 164 10.20 -19.73 7.33
C ASN A 164 10.05 -21.10 6.63
N PRO A 165 9.30 -22.05 7.20
CA PRO A 165 9.19 -23.41 6.68
C PRO A 165 8.37 -23.50 5.37
N TYR A 166 7.73 -22.42 4.95
CA TYR A 166 6.97 -22.35 3.70
C TYR A 166 7.80 -21.87 2.52
N ILE A 167 9.06 -21.54 2.76
CA ILE A 167 10.06 -21.20 1.74
C ILE A 167 10.91 -22.44 1.46
N PRO A 168 11.19 -22.78 0.20
CA PRO A 168 12.03 -23.92 -0.13
C PRO A 168 13.43 -23.83 0.50
N GLU A 169 14.00 -25.00 0.86
CA GLU A 169 15.35 -25.08 1.38
C GLU A 169 16.36 -24.49 0.40
N GLY A 170 17.25 -23.65 0.90
CA GLY A 170 18.27 -22.94 0.11
C GLY A 170 17.82 -21.62 -0.48
N GLU A 171 16.56 -21.24 -0.38
CA GLU A 171 16.06 -19.93 -0.73
C GLU A 171 16.15 -18.95 0.46
N LYS A 172 16.27 -17.65 0.14
CA LYS A 172 16.32 -16.59 1.17
C LYS A 172 15.05 -16.58 2.01
N GLY A 173 15.22 -16.54 3.32
CA GLY A 173 14.12 -16.57 4.27
C GLY A 173 13.82 -17.96 4.84
N HIS A 174 14.33 -19.05 4.22
CA HIS A 174 14.13 -20.41 4.76
C HIS A 174 14.74 -20.54 6.16
N ASP A 175 16.02 -20.20 6.31
CA ASP A 175 16.74 -20.35 7.60
C ASP A 175 16.48 -19.19 8.57
N ARG A 176 16.28 -18.00 8.05
CA ARG A 176 16.00 -16.78 8.80
C ARG A 176 14.97 -15.93 8.04
N TRP A 177 13.78 -15.82 8.62
CA TRP A 177 12.64 -15.21 7.93
C TRP A 177 12.92 -13.79 7.44
N ALA A 178 13.65 -12.98 8.22
CA ALA A 178 14.02 -11.62 7.84
C ALA A 178 14.81 -11.53 6.53
N ASP A 179 15.53 -12.57 6.12
CA ASP A 179 16.43 -12.52 4.96
C ASP A 179 15.69 -12.54 3.61
N GLN A 180 14.38 -12.82 3.62
CA GLN A 180 13.59 -12.75 2.38
C GLN A 180 13.36 -11.33 1.88
N TRP A 181 13.55 -10.31 2.74
CA TRP A 181 13.31 -8.92 2.39
C TRP A 181 14.62 -8.14 2.20
N PRO A 182 14.60 -7.13 1.32
CA PRO A 182 15.69 -6.15 1.26
C PRO A 182 15.88 -5.45 2.61
N SER A 183 17.14 -5.30 3.02
CA SER A 183 17.48 -4.78 4.37
C SER A 183 16.97 -3.37 4.64
N TYR A 184 16.81 -2.54 3.61
CA TYR A 184 16.34 -1.16 3.77
C TYR A 184 14.89 -1.08 4.30
N LEU A 185 14.06 -2.10 4.07
CA LEU A 185 12.67 -2.11 4.54
C LEU A 185 12.57 -2.13 6.07
N TRP A 186 13.59 -2.65 6.75
CA TRP A 186 13.60 -2.70 8.22
C TRP A 186 13.83 -1.33 8.88
N SER A 187 14.22 -0.31 8.11
CA SER A 187 14.34 1.08 8.58
C SER A 187 13.06 1.90 8.34
N SER A 188 12.07 1.31 7.66
CA SER A 188 10.81 2.00 7.37
C SER A 188 10.00 2.26 8.64
N ILE A 189 9.47 3.49 8.77
CA ILE A 189 8.56 3.89 9.86
C ILE A 189 7.25 3.08 9.90
N VAL A 190 6.89 2.44 8.79
CA VAL A 190 5.73 1.55 8.67
C VAL A 190 6.00 0.18 9.31
N ILE A 191 7.24 -0.13 9.60
CA ILE A 191 7.69 -1.43 10.12
C ILE A 191 8.20 -1.31 11.55
N LYS A 192 8.91 -0.23 11.85
CA LYS A 192 9.66 -0.04 13.08
C LYS A 192 9.10 1.14 13.87
N ASN A 193 8.93 0.98 15.16
CA ASN A 193 8.52 2.07 16.04
C ASN A 193 9.72 2.88 16.57
N THR A 194 9.45 3.98 17.28
CA THR A 194 10.49 4.86 17.86
C THR A 194 11.35 4.20 18.95
N LYS A 195 10.97 2.99 19.41
CA LYS A 195 11.71 2.18 20.40
C LYS A 195 12.55 1.07 19.75
N ASP A 196 12.79 1.14 18.45
CA ASP A 196 13.50 0.12 17.68
C ASP A 196 12.84 -1.26 17.63
N GLN A 197 11.57 -1.37 17.98
CA GLN A 197 10.84 -2.62 17.91
C GLN A 197 10.26 -2.81 16.50
N ILE A 198 10.36 -4.02 15.98
CA ILE A 198 9.71 -4.39 14.72
C ILE A 198 8.26 -4.78 15.03
N VAL A 199 7.32 -3.93 14.69
CA VAL A 199 5.89 -4.09 15.03
C VAL A 199 5.03 -4.48 13.83
N ALA A 200 5.64 -4.56 12.65
CA ALA A 200 4.97 -5.00 11.42
C ALA A 200 5.89 -5.82 10.53
N VAL A 201 5.31 -6.66 9.67
CA VAL A 201 6.02 -7.43 8.64
C VAL A 201 5.65 -6.89 7.27
N PRO A 202 6.62 -6.54 6.39
CA PRO A 202 6.32 -6.09 5.04
C PRO A 202 5.51 -7.15 4.28
N TYR A 203 4.46 -6.72 3.58
CA TYR A 203 3.66 -7.61 2.74
C TYR A 203 3.73 -7.22 1.28
N THR A 204 3.33 -6.01 0.93
CA THR A 204 3.44 -5.49 -0.42
C THR A 204 4.17 -4.17 -0.43
N LEU A 205 4.70 -3.82 -1.59
CA LEU A 205 5.35 -2.55 -1.86
C LEU A 205 4.53 -1.77 -2.87
N ASP A 206 4.64 -0.46 -2.84
CA ASP A 206 4.22 0.35 -3.95
C ASP A 206 5.12 0.10 -5.18
N CYS A 207 4.77 0.68 -6.32
CA CYS A 207 5.53 0.48 -7.55
C CYS A 207 6.65 1.52 -7.71
N GLY A 208 7.15 2.09 -6.62
CA GLY A 208 8.17 3.13 -6.60
C GLY A 208 7.62 4.53 -6.93
N SER A 209 6.38 4.61 -7.34
CA SER A 209 5.54 5.80 -7.39
C SER A 209 4.12 5.36 -7.12
N PRO A 210 3.39 5.97 -6.18
CA PRO A 210 1.98 5.67 -5.99
C PRO A 210 1.12 6.11 -7.17
N THR A 211 1.72 6.76 -8.17
CA THR A 211 1.03 7.48 -9.23
C THR A 211 1.58 7.19 -10.59
N ALA A 212 0.69 7.18 -11.56
CA ALA A 212 1.01 7.06 -12.96
C ALA A 212 0.20 8.08 -13.78
N TYR A 213 0.77 8.51 -14.88
CA TYR A 213 0.04 9.15 -15.94
C TYR A 213 -0.31 8.08 -16.98
N TYR A 214 -1.59 7.81 -17.12
CA TYR A 214 -2.11 6.92 -18.15
C TYR A 214 -2.34 7.73 -19.43
N TYR A 215 -1.92 7.22 -20.58
CA TYR A 215 -2.07 7.95 -21.83
C TYR A 215 -2.71 7.10 -22.92
N ASN A 216 -3.49 7.73 -23.77
CA ASN A 216 -4.08 7.12 -24.95
C ASN A 216 -3.00 6.97 -26.03
N LYS A 217 -2.61 5.71 -26.35
CA LYS A 217 -1.56 5.44 -27.34
C LYS A 217 -1.94 5.93 -28.73
N GLU A 218 -3.21 5.83 -29.12
CA GLU A 218 -3.66 6.23 -30.45
C GLU A 218 -3.51 7.74 -30.67
N ILE A 219 -3.84 8.57 -29.66
CA ILE A 219 -3.62 10.02 -29.74
C ILE A 219 -2.13 10.35 -29.82
N PHE A 220 -1.30 9.67 -29.02
CA PHE A 220 0.15 9.90 -29.03
C PHE A 220 0.77 9.50 -30.37
N GLU A 221 0.34 8.37 -30.96
CA GLU A 221 0.77 7.93 -32.28
C GLU A 221 0.28 8.88 -33.40
N GLU A 222 -1.00 9.30 -33.37
CA GLU A 222 -1.57 10.21 -34.35
C GLU A 222 -0.83 11.56 -34.38
N LEU A 223 -0.47 12.07 -33.20
CA LEU A 223 0.18 13.37 -33.06
C LEU A 223 1.72 13.28 -33.04
N GLU A 224 2.28 12.09 -33.26
CA GLU A 224 3.73 11.83 -33.24
C GLU A 224 4.41 12.32 -31.93
N LEU A 225 3.73 12.11 -30.76
CA LEU A 225 4.21 12.54 -29.46
C LEU A 225 5.12 11.51 -28.82
N GLU A 226 6.18 11.97 -28.18
CA GLU A 226 7.00 11.16 -27.28
C GLU A 226 6.50 11.30 -25.84
N ILE A 227 6.80 10.29 -25.00
CA ILE A 227 6.48 10.34 -23.57
C ILE A 227 7.26 11.47 -22.91
N PRO A 228 6.59 12.45 -22.28
CA PRO A 228 7.24 13.58 -21.64
C PRO A 228 8.00 13.15 -20.39
N LYS A 229 9.24 13.61 -20.27
CA LYS A 229 10.13 13.33 -19.13
C LYS A 229 10.23 14.50 -18.16
N THR A 230 9.93 15.71 -18.64
CA THR A 230 9.96 16.94 -17.86
C THR A 230 8.61 17.66 -17.91
N TRP A 231 8.39 18.56 -16.98
CA TRP A 231 7.17 19.38 -16.96
C TRP A 231 7.04 20.24 -18.21
N GLU A 232 8.13 20.79 -18.73
CA GLU A 232 8.09 21.60 -19.95
C GLU A 232 7.73 20.75 -21.17
N GLU A 233 8.23 19.52 -21.23
CA GLU A 233 7.81 18.56 -22.26
C GLU A 233 6.33 18.20 -22.12
N LEU A 234 5.84 17.97 -20.88
CA LEU A 234 4.43 17.70 -20.60
C LEU A 234 3.53 18.85 -21.09
N PHE A 235 3.89 20.09 -20.74
CA PHE A 235 3.10 21.25 -21.16
C PHE A 235 3.15 21.46 -22.67
N THR A 236 4.27 21.15 -23.31
CA THR A 236 4.38 21.15 -24.78
C THR A 236 3.47 20.10 -25.40
N CYS A 237 3.47 18.88 -24.87
CA CYS A 237 2.54 17.82 -25.30
C CYS A 237 1.09 18.25 -25.11
N CYS A 238 0.73 18.78 -23.95
CA CYS A 238 -0.62 19.26 -23.67
C CYS A 238 -1.07 20.34 -24.66
N GLN A 239 -0.19 21.26 -25.06
CA GLN A 239 -0.53 22.27 -26.04
C GLN A 239 -0.79 21.68 -27.44
N ILE A 240 0.05 20.75 -27.90
CA ILE A 240 -0.13 20.06 -29.19
C ILE A 240 -1.45 19.29 -29.19
N ILE A 241 -1.73 18.54 -28.13
CA ILE A 241 -2.97 17.76 -27.97
C ILE A 241 -4.20 18.68 -28.01
N LYS A 242 -4.13 19.81 -27.30
CA LYS A 242 -5.20 20.79 -27.28
C LYS A 242 -5.46 21.40 -28.65
N ASP A 243 -4.39 21.76 -29.39
CA ASP A 243 -4.49 22.32 -30.72
C ASP A 243 -5.07 21.32 -31.75
N ALA A 244 -4.92 20.03 -31.50
CA ALA A 244 -5.55 18.95 -32.26
C ALA A 244 -7.03 18.71 -31.89
N GLY A 245 -7.52 19.32 -30.81
CA GLY A 245 -8.92 19.28 -30.41
C GLY A 245 -9.26 18.19 -29.35
N TYR A 246 -8.24 17.53 -28.80
CA TYR A 246 -8.40 16.60 -27.68
C TYR A 246 -8.33 17.31 -26.34
N ILE A 247 -8.78 16.65 -25.29
CA ILE A 247 -8.58 17.08 -23.90
C ILE A 247 -7.17 16.61 -23.48
N PRO A 248 -6.23 17.53 -23.20
CA PRO A 248 -4.85 17.15 -22.96
C PRO A 248 -4.67 16.31 -21.73
N PHE A 249 -5.32 16.70 -20.62
CA PHE A 249 -5.04 16.16 -19.31
C PHE A 249 -6.28 16.14 -18.43
N ALA A 250 -6.56 15.02 -17.80
CA ALA A 250 -7.60 14.85 -16.80
C ALA A 250 -7.00 14.33 -15.49
N PRO A 251 -7.17 15.05 -14.38
CA PRO A 251 -6.80 14.53 -13.06
C PRO A 251 -7.81 13.49 -12.57
N ASN A 252 -7.33 12.43 -11.95
CA ASN A 252 -8.17 11.26 -11.60
C ASN A 252 -8.78 11.30 -10.18
N TYR A 253 -8.41 12.21 -9.29
CA TYR A 253 -8.83 12.06 -7.89
C TYR A 253 -9.77 13.08 -7.38
N ILE A 254 -10.48 13.69 -8.22
CA ILE A 254 -11.39 14.75 -7.83
C ILE A 254 -12.73 14.20 -7.41
N ASN A 255 -12.77 12.97 -7.01
CA ASN A 255 -13.98 12.38 -6.45
C ASN A 255 -14.44 13.00 -5.14
N THR A 256 -13.56 13.71 -4.48
CA THR A 256 -13.91 14.47 -3.31
C THR A 256 -12.97 15.65 -3.22
N ASN A 257 -13.49 16.83 -3.05
CA ASN A 257 -12.72 18.03 -2.73
C ASN A 257 -11.70 17.82 -1.59
N ALA A 258 -11.78 16.69 -0.91
CA ALA A 258 -10.91 16.35 0.19
C ALA A 258 -9.53 15.80 -0.22
N ASP A 259 -9.35 15.35 -1.47
CA ASP A 259 -8.12 14.68 -1.88
C ASP A 259 -7.23 15.51 -2.80
N LEU A 260 -7.74 16.59 -3.35
CA LEU A 260 -7.01 17.46 -4.26
C LEU A 260 -5.65 17.90 -3.69
N GLN A 261 -5.63 18.44 -2.50
CA GLN A 261 -4.38 18.88 -1.87
C GLN A 261 -3.44 17.72 -1.54
N ASN A 262 -3.96 16.62 -1.02
CA ASN A 262 -3.13 15.49 -0.63
C ASN A 262 -2.45 14.85 -1.86
N TRP A 263 -3.20 14.60 -2.90
CA TRP A 263 -2.68 13.93 -4.09
C TRP A 263 -1.82 14.87 -4.95
N ASP A 264 -2.23 16.12 -5.15
CA ASP A 264 -1.40 17.09 -5.86
C ASP A 264 -0.07 17.37 -5.15
N THR A 265 -0.05 17.40 -3.82
CA THR A 265 1.22 17.53 -3.09
C THR A 265 2.12 16.32 -3.30
N GLN A 266 1.56 15.13 -3.36
CA GLN A 266 2.35 13.93 -3.62
C GLN A 266 2.85 13.85 -5.08
N PHE A 267 2.01 14.21 -6.04
CA PHE A 267 2.32 14.08 -7.45
C PHE A 267 3.16 15.22 -8.02
N SER A 268 2.80 16.43 -7.68
CA SER A 268 3.39 17.63 -8.25
C SER A 268 4.50 18.18 -7.36
N LEU A 269 4.29 18.18 -6.06
CA LEU A 269 5.23 18.78 -5.11
C LEU A 269 6.21 17.76 -4.53
N GLY A 270 5.82 16.52 -4.38
CA GLY A 270 6.69 15.47 -3.89
C GLY A 270 8.02 15.42 -4.63
N PRO A 271 8.01 15.35 -5.96
CA PRO A 271 9.20 15.42 -6.78
C PRO A 271 10.08 16.65 -6.53
N VAL A 272 9.46 17.81 -6.30
CA VAL A 272 10.19 19.06 -6.03
C VAL A 272 10.82 19.06 -4.65
N TYR A 273 10.09 18.63 -3.63
CA TYR A 273 10.63 18.53 -2.28
C TYR A 273 11.74 17.51 -2.17
N ALA A 274 11.66 16.40 -2.88
CA ALA A 274 12.74 15.44 -2.97
C ALA A 274 14.01 16.03 -3.61
N GLN A 275 13.86 16.93 -4.57
CA GLN A 275 14.96 17.64 -5.24
C GLN A 275 15.53 18.76 -4.37
N LEU A 276 14.78 19.32 -3.44
CA LEU A 276 15.19 20.37 -2.51
C LEU A 276 16.16 19.89 -1.43
N ASN A 277 16.99 18.88 -1.75
CA ASN A 277 18.11 18.46 -0.91
C ASN A 277 17.69 17.78 0.41
N LEU A 278 17.25 16.53 0.30
CA LEU A 278 17.00 15.63 1.44
C LEU A 278 18.09 15.67 2.49
N ALA A 279 19.36 15.83 2.09
CA ALA A 279 20.49 15.92 3.00
C ALA A 279 20.42 17.12 3.95
N LYS A 280 19.64 18.15 3.64
CA LYS A 280 19.40 19.27 4.57
C LYS A 280 18.23 19.04 5.52
N LEU A 281 17.37 18.08 5.22
CA LEU A 281 16.18 17.77 5.99
C LEU A 281 16.32 16.46 6.76
N ASP A 282 17.33 15.69 6.43
CA ASP A 282 17.80 14.53 7.19
C ASP A 282 18.74 15.03 8.29
N TYR A 283 18.17 15.47 9.39
CA TYR A 283 18.92 16.08 10.50
C TYR A 283 19.65 15.05 11.37
N ASN A 284 19.19 13.80 11.34
CA ASN A 284 19.79 12.70 12.08
C ASN A 284 20.80 11.89 11.23
N GLY A 285 20.81 12.06 9.91
CA GLY A 285 21.77 11.45 8.98
C GLY A 285 21.50 9.99 8.66
N ASP A 286 20.26 9.52 8.82
CA ASP A 286 19.88 8.12 8.55
C ASP A 286 19.48 7.86 7.08
N GLY A 287 19.43 8.89 6.26
CA GLY A 287 19.07 8.83 4.84
C GLY A 287 17.56 8.84 4.59
N MET A 288 16.77 9.12 5.63
CA MET A 288 15.31 9.22 5.56
C MET A 288 14.86 10.58 6.13
N GLN A 289 13.62 10.93 5.86
CA GLN A 289 12.99 12.10 6.46
C GLN A 289 11.79 11.63 7.30
N ASP A 290 11.97 11.58 8.61
CA ASP A 290 10.91 11.22 9.51
C ASP A 290 9.93 12.38 9.82
N MET A 291 8.88 12.11 10.58
CA MET A 291 7.87 13.11 10.93
C MET A 291 8.45 14.25 11.76
N ALA A 292 9.37 13.96 12.68
CA ALA A 292 10.00 14.98 13.52
C ALA A 292 10.85 15.95 12.70
N GLU A 293 11.57 15.42 11.70
CA GLU A 293 12.38 16.21 10.77
C GLU A 293 11.54 17.10 9.87
N ARG A 294 10.40 16.60 9.39
CA ARG A 294 9.44 17.40 8.60
C ARG A 294 8.86 18.54 9.42
N VAL A 295 8.42 18.23 10.63
CA VAL A 295 7.90 19.24 11.56
C VAL A 295 8.97 20.29 11.86
N ARG A 296 10.22 19.87 12.06
CA ARG A 296 11.35 20.77 12.26
C ARG A 296 11.56 21.67 11.03
N ALA A 297 11.51 21.12 9.84
CA ALA A 297 11.66 21.89 8.59
C ALA A 297 10.57 22.98 8.44
N VAL A 298 9.33 22.68 8.84
CA VAL A 298 8.24 23.68 8.87
C VAL A 298 8.53 24.76 9.92
N LYS A 299 8.91 24.37 11.13
CA LYS A 299 9.19 25.34 12.22
C LYS A 299 10.42 26.20 11.92
N GLU A 300 11.40 25.70 11.18
CA GLU A 300 12.56 26.45 10.70
C GLU A 300 12.26 27.28 9.43
N GLY A 301 11.01 27.24 8.92
CA GLY A 301 10.52 28.09 7.84
C GLY A 301 11.02 27.69 6.44
N ILE A 302 11.52 26.46 6.26
CA ILE A 302 12.04 25.98 4.97
C ILE A 302 10.93 25.96 3.91
N TYR A 303 9.71 25.63 4.29
CA TYR A 303 8.55 25.56 3.41
C TYR A 303 7.61 26.78 3.53
N ASP A 304 8.05 27.85 4.15
CA ASP A 304 7.22 29.05 4.34
C ASP A 304 7.10 29.83 3.00
N PRO A 305 5.94 29.76 2.31
CA PRO A 305 5.74 30.45 1.03
C PRO A 305 5.64 31.95 1.17
N THR A 306 5.54 32.50 2.39
CA THR A 306 5.57 33.94 2.66
C THR A 306 6.97 34.51 2.71
N LYS A 307 7.97 33.66 2.92
CA LYS A 307 9.38 34.02 3.09
C LYS A 307 10.27 33.49 1.96
N ASN A 308 9.86 32.39 1.36
CA ASN A 308 10.60 31.68 0.33
C ASN A 308 9.85 31.72 -0.99
N GLU A 309 10.30 32.55 -1.91
CA GLU A 309 9.69 32.70 -3.24
C GLU A 309 9.56 31.35 -3.97
N TYR A 310 10.58 30.51 -3.89
CA TYR A 310 10.55 29.19 -4.51
C TYR A 310 9.44 28.28 -3.96
N ALA A 311 9.11 28.40 -2.67
CA ALA A 311 8.03 27.62 -2.08
C ALA A 311 6.66 28.00 -2.65
N MET A 312 6.47 29.27 -2.98
CA MET A 312 5.25 29.74 -3.67
C MET A 312 5.23 29.36 -5.14
N ASP A 313 6.37 29.40 -5.82
CA ASP A 313 6.47 29.03 -7.22
C ASP A 313 6.15 27.55 -7.48
N ILE A 314 6.51 26.68 -6.56
CA ILE A 314 6.09 25.28 -6.60
C ILE A 314 4.55 25.20 -6.72
N TRP A 315 3.83 25.92 -5.89
CA TRP A 315 2.37 25.98 -5.96
C TRP A 315 1.86 26.61 -7.24
N ARG A 316 2.53 27.62 -7.74
CA ARG A 316 2.21 28.22 -9.06
C ARG A 316 2.35 27.21 -10.20
N GLN A 317 3.29 26.27 -10.11
CA GLN A 317 3.39 25.19 -11.09
C GLN A 317 2.22 24.20 -10.99
N VAL A 318 1.71 23.91 -9.81
CA VAL A 318 0.46 23.16 -9.66
C VAL A 318 -0.68 23.88 -10.37
N LYS A 319 -0.83 25.19 -10.14
CA LYS A 319 -1.83 26.00 -10.82
C LYS A 319 -1.64 26.01 -12.34
N ARG A 320 -0.39 26.15 -12.81
CA ARG A 320 -0.04 26.08 -14.24
C ARG A 320 -0.45 24.75 -14.85
N LYS A 321 -0.26 23.64 -14.15
CA LYS A 321 -0.68 22.31 -14.60
C LYS A 321 -2.17 22.30 -14.97
N TYR A 322 -3.01 22.80 -14.13
CA TYR A 322 -4.46 22.87 -14.38
C TYR A 322 -4.81 23.87 -15.49
N ASP A 323 -4.24 25.06 -15.47
CA ASP A 323 -4.51 26.12 -16.48
C ASP A 323 -4.09 25.66 -17.89
N THR A 324 -2.88 25.15 -18.04
CA THR A 324 -2.30 24.75 -19.33
C THR A 324 -2.98 23.50 -19.89
N ALA A 325 -3.25 22.54 -19.04
CA ALA A 325 -3.88 21.29 -19.44
C ALA A 325 -5.37 21.47 -19.81
N ASN A 326 -5.92 22.67 -19.66
CA ASN A 326 -7.35 22.89 -19.84
C ASN A 326 -8.19 21.96 -18.96
N SER A 327 -7.72 21.74 -17.73
CA SER A 327 -8.37 20.84 -16.81
C SER A 327 -9.73 21.36 -16.39
N PRO A 328 -10.80 20.57 -16.53
CA PRO A 328 -12.13 20.96 -16.10
C PRO A 328 -12.27 21.17 -14.58
N ILE A 329 -11.27 20.79 -13.77
CA ILE A 329 -11.28 21.04 -12.31
C ILE A 329 -11.42 22.52 -11.97
N LEU A 330 -10.98 23.39 -12.86
CA LEU A 330 -11.16 24.83 -12.72
C LEU A 330 -12.60 25.29 -13.07
N GLN A 331 -13.47 24.36 -13.43
CA GLN A 331 -14.89 24.59 -13.61
C GLN A 331 -15.64 24.13 -12.36
N GLU A 332 -16.23 25.05 -11.64
CA GLU A 332 -16.99 24.76 -10.43
C GLU A 332 -18.05 23.67 -10.66
N GLY A 333 -18.06 22.65 -9.81
CA GLY A 333 -19.02 21.54 -9.86
C GLY A 333 -18.65 20.39 -10.80
N TYR A 334 -17.45 20.37 -11.36
CA TYR A 334 -16.97 19.24 -12.17
C TYR A 334 -16.41 18.14 -11.25
N GLU A 335 -16.78 16.88 -11.49
CA GLU A 335 -16.35 15.72 -10.70
C GLU A 335 -15.65 14.67 -11.58
N TYR A 336 -14.92 13.73 -10.98
CA TYR A 336 -14.25 12.63 -11.70
C TYR A 336 -15.19 11.85 -12.62
N THR A 337 -16.41 11.59 -12.17
CA THR A 337 -17.44 10.91 -12.96
C THR A 337 -17.77 11.60 -14.29
N ASP A 338 -17.39 12.87 -14.43
CA ASP A 338 -17.57 13.62 -15.67
C ASP A 338 -16.46 13.33 -16.69
N TYR A 339 -15.30 12.80 -16.25
CA TYR A 339 -14.16 12.49 -17.13
C TYR A 339 -14.13 11.05 -17.61
N GLU A 340 -14.61 10.13 -16.79
CA GLU A 340 -14.54 8.71 -17.11
C GLU A 340 -15.20 8.39 -18.46
N PRO A 341 -16.38 8.91 -18.80
CA PRO A 341 -16.95 8.75 -20.14
C PRO A 341 -16.07 9.35 -21.23
N LEU A 342 -15.48 10.53 -21.00
CA LEU A 342 -14.61 11.19 -21.97
C LEU A 342 -13.29 10.42 -22.19
N TRP A 343 -12.77 9.78 -21.13
CA TRP A 343 -11.63 8.88 -21.25
C TRP A 343 -11.99 7.63 -22.03
N ASN A 344 -13.08 6.97 -21.69
CA ASN A 344 -13.55 5.76 -22.37
C ASN A 344 -13.81 6.00 -23.85
N ASP A 345 -14.34 7.17 -24.21
CA ASP A 345 -14.57 7.62 -25.60
C ASP A 345 -13.29 8.05 -26.33
N GLY A 346 -12.12 7.98 -25.69
CA GLY A 346 -10.84 8.36 -26.30
C GLY A 346 -10.66 9.87 -26.52
N GLN A 347 -11.42 10.73 -25.84
CA GLN A 347 -11.32 12.18 -25.98
C GLN A 347 -10.23 12.79 -25.09
N VAL A 348 -9.79 12.08 -24.05
CA VAL A 348 -8.74 12.50 -23.13
C VAL A 348 -7.42 11.83 -23.51
N ALA A 349 -6.36 12.59 -23.65
CA ALA A 349 -5.06 12.09 -24.06
C ALA A 349 -4.24 11.54 -22.87
N ILE A 350 -4.26 12.26 -21.74
CA ILE A 350 -3.52 11.88 -20.53
C ILE A 350 -4.47 11.96 -19.34
N MET A 351 -4.51 10.88 -18.57
CA MET A 351 -5.24 10.82 -17.31
C MET A 351 -4.25 10.57 -16.16
N GLU A 352 -4.21 11.45 -15.20
CA GLU A 352 -3.43 11.29 -13.99
C GLU A 352 -4.13 10.27 -13.07
N GLY A 353 -3.43 9.31 -12.50
CA GLY A 353 -4.03 8.26 -11.69
C GLY A 353 -3.11 7.63 -10.66
N LEU A 354 -3.72 6.85 -9.78
CA LEU A 354 -2.99 5.99 -8.85
C LEU A 354 -2.60 4.68 -9.54
N MET A 355 -1.44 4.13 -9.19
CA MET A 355 -1.10 2.76 -9.60
C MET A 355 -2.16 1.75 -9.14
N ALA A 356 -2.82 2.01 -8.01
CA ALA A 356 -3.94 1.22 -7.52
C ALA A 356 -5.14 1.17 -8.50
N SER A 357 -5.26 2.12 -9.42
CA SER A 357 -6.30 2.13 -10.45
C SER A 357 -6.00 1.22 -11.65
N LEU A 358 -4.77 0.75 -11.80
CA LEU A 358 -4.36 -0.07 -12.95
C LEU A 358 -5.22 -1.32 -13.16
N PRO A 359 -5.54 -2.14 -12.12
CA PRO A 359 -6.41 -3.31 -12.31
C PRO A 359 -7.79 -2.94 -12.82
N TYR A 360 -8.33 -1.80 -12.38
CA TYR A 360 -9.61 -1.28 -12.84
C TYR A 360 -9.55 -0.91 -14.32
N LEU A 361 -8.56 -0.11 -14.73
CA LEU A 361 -8.36 0.25 -16.14
C LEU A 361 -8.16 -0.96 -17.04
N LEU A 362 -7.38 -1.95 -16.60
CA LEU A 362 -7.16 -3.19 -17.35
C LEU A 362 -8.42 -4.07 -17.47
N SER A 363 -9.39 -3.91 -16.58
CA SER A 363 -10.67 -4.64 -16.62
C SER A 363 -11.80 -3.84 -17.29
N ASN A 364 -11.56 -2.58 -17.64
CA ASN A 364 -12.55 -1.72 -18.26
C ASN A 364 -12.82 -2.16 -19.70
N THR A 365 -14.05 -2.60 -19.97
CA THR A 365 -14.49 -3.07 -21.28
C THR A 365 -15.17 -1.99 -22.12
N GLU A 366 -15.38 -0.81 -21.57
CA GLU A 366 -15.97 0.34 -22.29
C GLU A 366 -14.92 1.14 -23.07
N MET A 367 -13.66 0.98 -22.72
CA MET A 367 -12.53 1.65 -23.36
C MET A 367 -12.16 0.93 -24.67
N GLU A 368 -12.18 1.64 -25.79
CA GLU A 368 -11.95 1.08 -27.14
C GLU A 368 -10.52 1.30 -27.68
N PHE A 369 -9.61 1.86 -26.87
CA PHE A 369 -8.23 2.16 -27.24
C PHE A 369 -7.23 1.49 -26.32
N GLU A 370 -5.98 1.33 -26.77
CA GLU A 370 -4.88 0.89 -25.92
C GLU A 370 -4.30 2.08 -25.15
N PHE A 371 -4.06 1.87 -23.86
CA PHE A 371 -3.35 2.85 -23.04
C PHE A 371 -1.94 2.39 -22.68
N GLY A 372 -1.07 3.34 -22.43
CA GLY A 372 0.20 3.16 -21.77
C GLY A 372 0.26 3.92 -20.46
N MET A 373 1.40 3.87 -19.78
CA MET A 373 1.61 4.62 -18.54
C MET A 373 3.05 5.10 -18.44
N PHE A 374 3.21 6.27 -17.80
CA PHE A 374 4.50 6.83 -17.49
C PHE A 374 4.45 7.53 -16.14
N PRO A 375 5.61 7.70 -15.47
CA PRO A 375 5.65 8.39 -14.18
C PRO A 375 5.36 9.88 -14.34
N PRO A 376 4.96 10.56 -13.25
CA PRO A 376 4.91 12.02 -13.26
C PRO A 376 6.25 12.60 -13.74
N PRO A 377 6.23 13.48 -14.75
CA PRO A 377 7.43 14.08 -15.27
C PRO A 377 8.17 14.91 -14.22
N VAL A 378 9.49 14.99 -14.30
CA VAL A 378 10.30 15.75 -13.35
C VAL A 378 10.20 17.26 -13.61
N ILE A 379 10.27 18.04 -12.54
CA ILE A 379 10.43 19.48 -12.66
C ILE A 379 11.93 19.75 -12.88
N SER A 380 12.27 20.28 -14.04
CA SER A 380 13.65 20.56 -14.46
C SER A 380 14.07 21.99 -14.12
N ASN A 381 15.36 22.28 -14.24
CA ASN A 381 15.89 23.66 -14.11
C ASN A 381 15.33 24.63 -15.17
N ASP A 382 14.79 24.10 -16.27
CA ASP A 382 14.11 24.91 -17.28
C ASP A 382 12.77 25.46 -16.76
N THR A 383 12.23 24.86 -15.72
CA THR A 383 11.00 25.32 -15.06
C THR A 383 11.27 26.42 -14.02
N TYR A 384 12.45 26.41 -13.39
CA TYR A 384 12.83 27.32 -12.31
C TYR A 384 14.24 27.90 -12.47
N ASP A 385 14.32 29.21 -12.57
CA ASP A 385 15.59 29.95 -12.65
C ASP A 385 16.41 29.95 -11.34
N TYR A 386 15.81 29.52 -10.24
CA TYR A 386 16.41 29.62 -8.89
C TYR A 386 16.32 28.36 -8.04
N LEU A 387 16.00 27.23 -8.57
CA LEU A 387 16.44 26.03 -7.88
C LEU A 387 17.95 26.11 -7.84
N PRO A 388 18.59 26.35 -6.65
CA PRO A 388 20.03 26.38 -6.57
C PRO A 388 20.49 25.09 -7.16
N GLU A 389 21.43 25.09 -8.13
CA GLU A 389 21.98 23.91 -8.79
C GLU A 389 21.51 22.64 -8.07
N ALA A 390 20.20 22.51 -8.02
CA ALA A 390 19.56 21.36 -7.45
C ALA A 390 20.13 20.29 -8.34
N GLN A 391 21.12 19.65 -7.85
CA GLN A 391 21.64 18.47 -8.44
C GLN A 391 20.43 17.58 -8.50
N PHE A 392 19.72 17.67 -9.64
CA PHE A 392 18.94 16.57 -10.11
C PHE A 392 19.97 15.47 -10.27
N THR A 393 20.37 14.90 -9.14
CA THR A 393 21.12 13.67 -9.16
C THR A 393 20.26 12.78 -10.00
N GLU A 394 20.83 12.26 -11.09
CA GLU A 394 20.23 11.15 -11.80
C GLU A 394 19.83 10.19 -10.69
N ALA A 395 18.57 10.28 -10.29
CA ALA A 395 18.11 9.55 -9.15
C ALA A 395 18.16 8.10 -9.61
N GLY A 396 18.83 7.29 -8.87
CA GLY A 396 18.84 5.86 -9.12
C GLY A 396 17.39 5.33 -9.06
N PRO A 397 17.14 4.08 -9.44
CA PRO A 397 15.78 3.55 -9.42
C PRO A 397 15.19 3.72 -8.01
N SER A 398 13.97 4.21 -7.98
CA SER A 398 13.18 4.36 -6.75
C SER A 398 13.20 3.03 -5.99
N LYS A 399 13.49 3.07 -4.70
CA LYS A 399 13.29 1.91 -3.84
C LYS A 399 11.81 1.89 -3.47
N PRO A 400 11.05 0.87 -3.90
CA PRO A 400 9.65 0.75 -3.52
C PRO A 400 9.50 0.79 -1.99
N GLU A 401 8.53 1.52 -1.50
CA GLU A 401 8.21 1.57 -0.07
C GLU A 401 7.14 0.57 0.32
N VAL A 402 6.97 0.33 1.62
CA VAL A 402 5.96 -0.61 2.13
C VAL A 402 4.57 -0.01 1.91
N ALA A 403 3.81 -0.59 0.98
CA ALA A 403 2.42 -0.23 0.75
C ALA A 403 1.49 -0.89 1.78
N SER A 404 1.81 -2.12 2.19
CA SER A 404 1.02 -2.87 3.16
C SER A 404 1.90 -3.76 4.02
N SER A 405 1.54 -3.89 5.28
CA SER A 405 2.26 -4.70 6.26
C SER A 405 1.29 -5.51 7.13
N TRP A 406 1.79 -6.60 7.70
CA TRP A 406 1.07 -7.39 8.69
C TRP A 406 1.39 -6.89 10.10
N VAL A 407 0.36 -6.68 10.91
CA VAL A 407 0.48 -6.37 12.33
C VAL A 407 -0.19 -7.43 13.18
N PHE A 408 0.34 -7.66 14.38
CA PHE A 408 -0.14 -8.64 15.35
C PHE A 408 -0.68 -7.91 16.57
N LEU A 409 -1.96 -8.08 16.88
CA LEU A 409 -2.63 -7.33 17.94
C LEU A 409 -2.26 -7.89 19.31
N LYS A 410 -1.52 -7.11 20.08
CA LYS A 410 -0.94 -7.50 21.36
C LYS A 410 -1.97 -8.04 22.35
N LYS A 411 -3.06 -7.30 22.55
CA LYS A 411 -4.11 -7.69 23.50
C LYS A 411 -4.74 -9.04 23.16
N SER A 412 -5.00 -9.29 21.89
CA SER A 412 -5.53 -10.58 21.44
C SER A 412 -4.55 -11.71 21.71
N MET A 413 -3.24 -11.51 21.44
CA MET A 413 -2.21 -12.51 21.70
C MET A 413 -2.09 -12.82 23.20
N GLU A 414 -2.17 -11.79 24.06
CA GLU A 414 -2.12 -11.94 25.53
C GLU A 414 -3.36 -12.67 26.08
N GLU A 415 -4.56 -12.34 25.60
CA GLU A 415 -5.82 -12.93 26.07
C GLU A 415 -6.04 -14.37 25.59
N LYS A 416 -5.69 -14.67 24.32
CA LYS A 416 -5.92 -15.99 23.70
C LYS A 416 -4.73 -16.93 23.88
N GLY A 417 -3.57 -16.41 24.24
CA GLY A 417 -2.39 -17.15 24.60
C GLY A 417 -1.49 -17.61 23.44
N PRO A 418 -0.43 -18.38 23.74
CA PRO A 418 0.67 -18.68 22.83
C PRO A 418 0.24 -19.48 21.59
N ALA A 419 -0.80 -20.31 21.67
CA ALA A 419 -1.29 -21.09 20.54
C ALA A 419 -1.80 -20.20 19.41
N VAL A 420 -2.50 -19.11 19.74
CA VAL A 420 -2.99 -18.15 18.75
C VAL A 420 -1.82 -17.38 18.14
N LYS A 421 -0.84 -16.95 18.95
CA LYS A 421 0.39 -16.31 18.45
C LYS A 421 1.12 -17.22 17.47
N GLU A 422 1.34 -18.49 17.83
CA GLU A 422 1.99 -19.49 16.97
C GLU A 422 1.27 -19.64 15.62
N ALA A 423 -0.06 -19.79 15.66
CA ALA A 423 -0.87 -19.93 14.46
C ALA A 423 -0.86 -18.65 13.59
N CYS A 424 -0.90 -17.47 14.19
CA CYS A 424 -0.80 -16.19 13.47
C CYS A 424 0.57 -16.02 12.81
N VAL A 425 1.66 -16.31 13.51
CA VAL A 425 3.02 -16.26 12.95
C VAL A 425 3.16 -17.24 11.79
N ALA A 426 2.68 -18.47 11.96
CA ALA A 426 2.70 -19.46 10.88
C ALA A 426 1.89 -19.01 9.65
N PHE A 427 0.71 -18.43 9.87
CA PHE A 427 -0.11 -17.90 8.78
C PHE A 427 0.57 -16.74 8.05
N VAL A 428 1.17 -15.78 8.76
CA VAL A 428 1.88 -14.66 8.12
C VAL A 428 3.14 -15.15 7.40
N LYS A 429 3.90 -16.11 7.97
CA LYS A 429 5.01 -16.76 7.26
C LYS A 429 4.56 -17.43 5.96
N PHE A 430 3.42 -18.12 5.99
CA PHE A 430 2.83 -18.73 4.80
C PHE A 430 2.42 -17.66 3.76
N MET A 431 1.71 -16.61 4.18
CA MET A 431 1.25 -15.55 3.26
C MET A 431 2.39 -14.73 2.66
N THR A 432 3.50 -14.57 3.38
CA THR A 432 4.68 -13.84 2.92
C THR A 432 5.70 -14.68 2.16
N ALA A 433 5.53 -16.00 2.07
CA ALA A 433 6.35 -16.82 1.18
C ALA A 433 6.18 -16.34 -0.27
N SER A 434 7.29 -16.17 -1.01
CA SER A 434 7.30 -15.48 -2.33
C SER A 434 6.34 -16.09 -3.35
N GLU A 435 6.16 -17.42 -3.35
CA GLU A 435 5.18 -18.09 -4.21
C GLU A 435 3.75 -17.65 -3.91
N ASN A 436 3.37 -17.62 -2.62
CA ASN A 436 2.02 -17.26 -2.18
C ASN A 436 1.77 -15.76 -2.36
N MET A 437 2.75 -14.92 -2.03
CA MET A 437 2.69 -13.48 -2.29
C MET A 437 2.55 -13.19 -3.78
N SER A 438 3.29 -13.91 -4.64
CA SER A 438 3.18 -13.79 -6.10
C SER A 438 1.75 -14.03 -6.59
N ALA A 439 1.03 -14.99 -6.00
CA ALA A 439 -0.36 -15.23 -6.40
C ALA A 439 -1.27 -14.01 -6.14
N VAL A 440 -1.05 -13.31 -5.03
CA VAL A 440 -1.80 -12.09 -4.68
C VAL A 440 -1.41 -10.93 -5.61
N VAL A 441 -0.11 -10.72 -5.80
CA VAL A 441 0.41 -9.62 -6.63
C VAL A 441 0.00 -9.77 -8.09
N MET A 442 0.07 -11.00 -8.63
CA MET A 442 -0.35 -11.29 -10.00
C MET A 442 -1.85 -11.07 -10.21
N GLU A 443 -2.69 -11.36 -9.21
CA GLU A 443 -4.13 -11.11 -9.28
C GLU A 443 -4.43 -9.61 -9.20
N LYS A 444 -3.67 -8.85 -8.41
CA LYS A 444 -3.76 -7.38 -8.31
C LYS A 444 -3.21 -6.64 -9.55
N ARG A 445 -2.62 -7.37 -10.50
CA ARG A 445 -2.20 -6.90 -11.83
C ARG A 445 -1.38 -5.61 -11.82
N GLY A 446 -0.51 -5.47 -10.82
CA GLY A 446 0.40 -4.33 -10.78
C GLY A 446 -0.05 -3.13 -9.95
N ALA A 447 -1.16 -3.22 -9.25
CA ALA A 447 -1.49 -2.22 -8.22
C ALA A 447 -0.44 -2.16 -7.10
N VAL A 448 0.25 -3.30 -6.88
CA VAL A 448 1.30 -3.46 -5.86
C VAL A 448 2.38 -4.41 -6.35
N LEU A 449 3.57 -4.32 -5.75
CA LEU A 449 4.66 -5.29 -5.87
C LEU A 449 4.72 -6.18 -4.64
N GLY A 450 5.29 -7.36 -4.77
CA GLY A 450 5.64 -8.17 -3.61
C GLY A 450 6.84 -7.58 -2.88
N SER A 451 6.84 -7.71 -1.56
CA SER A 451 7.94 -7.15 -0.74
C SER A 451 9.22 -8.00 -0.76
N THR A 452 9.20 -9.19 -1.34
CA THR A 452 10.36 -10.07 -1.46
C THR A 452 10.95 -10.06 -2.87
N ALA A 453 12.26 -10.24 -2.97
CA ALA A 453 12.98 -10.17 -4.24
C ALA A 453 12.58 -11.29 -5.23
N GLU A 454 12.14 -12.42 -4.72
CA GLU A 454 11.72 -13.59 -5.50
C GLU A 454 10.24 -13.54 -5.92
N CYS A 455 9.51 -12.50 -5.52
CA CYS A 455 8.12 -12.32 -5.94
C CYS A 455 8.03 -12.00 -7.44
N LYS A 456 7.09 -12.61 -8.13
CA LYS A 456 6.86 -12.35 -9.55
C LYS A 456 6.34 -10.94 -9.77
N ILE A 457 6.85 -10.29 -10.79
CA ILE A 457 6.37 -8.98 -11.25
C ILE A 457 5.26 -9.22 -12.27
N PRO A 458 4.10 -8.57 -12.14
CA PRO A 458 3.06 -8.63 -13.17
C PRO A 458 3.58 -8.12 -14.51
N PRO A 459 3.23 -8.78 -15.64
CA PRO A 459 3.70 -8.38 -16.97
C PRO A 459 3.39 -6.92 -17.31
N GLU A 460 2.27 -6.42 -16.82
CA GLU A 460 1.84 -5.04 -17.02
C GLU A 460 2.80 -4.02 -16.39
N LEU A 461 3.60 -4.44 -15.41
CA LEU A 461 4.61 -3.61 -14.76
C LEU A 461 6.04 -3.84 -15.27
N GLU A 462 6.29 -4.83 -16.13
CA GLU A 462 7.66 -5.08 -16.58
C GLU A 462 8.27 -3.87 -17.29
N GLU A 463 7.53 -3.23 -18.18
CA GLU A 463 7.96 -2.00 -18.84
C GLU A 463 8.09 -0.84 -17.85
N TRP A 464 7.13 -0.69 -16.95
CA TRP A 464 7.17 0.32 -15.88
C TRP A 464 8.42 0.20 -15.03
N MET A 465 8.74 -1.01 -14.55
CA MET A 465 9.90 -1.26 -13.69
C MET A 465 11.24 -1.06 -14.41
N GLN A 466 11.27 -1.13 -15.74
CA GLN A 466 12.47 -0.82 -16.54
C GLN A 466 12.69 0.68 -16.74
N GLN A 467 11.67 1.49 -16.55
CA GLN A 467 11.81 2.93 -16.59
C GLN A 467 12.59 3.37 -15.34
N GLN A 468 13.61 4.17 -15.52
CA GLN A 468 14.36 4.75 -14.41
C GLN A 468 13.61 5.99 -13.92
N PHE A 469 12.95 5.87 -12.78
CA PHE A 469 12.30 7.01 -12.16
C PHE A 469 13.24 7.69 -11.18
N PRO A 470 13.16 9.02 -11.03
CA PRO A 470 13.74 9.68 -9.89
C PRO A 470 13.14 9.08 -8.62
N ILE A 471 13.97 8.78 -7.63
CA ILE A 471 13.49 8.38 -6.31
C ILE A 471 12.94 9.64 -5.66
N TYR A 472 11.65 9.61 -5.44
CA TYR A 472 11.02 10.55 -4.55
C TYR A 472 10.70 9.78 -3.27
N PRO A 473 11.20 10.19 -2.11
CA PRO A 473 10.75 9.60 -0.87
C PRO A 473 9.23 9.75 -0.81
N ALA A 474 8.51 8.68 -0.59
CA ALA A 474 7.05 8.68 -0.45
C ALA A 474 6.56 9.57 0.71
N THR A 475 7.50 10.04 1.47
CA THR A 475 7.32 10.90 2.63
C THR A 475 7.10 12.37 2.32
N THR A 476 7.07 12.74 1.06
CA THR A 476 6.90 14.12 0.65
C THR A 476 5.48 14.59 0.64
N GLY A 477 4.55 13.76 1.02
CA GLY A 477 3.23 14.23 1.41
C GLY A 477 3.44 15.38 2.38
N TRP A 478 2.81 16.51 2.10
CA TRP A 478 2.78 17.66 2.98
C TRP A 478 2.59 17.20 4.43
N LEU A 479 3.22 17.85 5.40
CA LEU A 479 3.11 17.54 6.83
C LEU A 479 1.72 17.21 7.32
N THR A 480 0.79 17.71 6.72
CA THR A 480 -0.60 17.90 7.05
C THR A 480 -1.51 16.75 6.65
N ALA A 481 -1.02 15.75 5.92
CA ALA A 481 -1.84 14.60 5.51
C ALA A 481 -2.40 13.80 6.71
N ASN A 482 -1.90 14.04 7.91
CA ASN A 482 -2.26 13.28 9.11
C ASN A 482 -3.23 14.00 10.05
N LEU A 483 -3.53 15.29 9.84
CA LEU A 483 -4.50 16.00 10.66
C LEU A 483 -5.80 16.29 9.89
N ALA A 484 -6.89 15.75 10.41
CA ALA A 484 -8.22 15.77 9.79
C ALA A 484 -8.69 17.18 9.39
N ASP A 485 -8.55 18.12 10.31
CA ASP A 485 -9.02 19.49 10.10
C ASP A 485 -8.23 20.24 9.04
N TRP A 486 -6.92 19.97 8.98
CA TRP A 486 -6.06 20.60 8.00
C TRP A 486 -6.35 20.12 6.58
N ARG A 487 -6.50 18.82 6.38
CA ARG A 487 -6.79 18.24 5.06
C ARG A 487 -8.01 18.90 4.44
N GLN A 488 -9.08 19.03 5.22
CA GLN A 488 -10.29 19.69 4.76
C GLN A 488 -10.13 21.18 4.50
N GLN A 489 -9.40 21.88 5.36
CA GLN A 489 -9.18 23.33 5.21
C GLN A 489 -8.18 23.63 4.10
N GLY A 490 -7.13 22.84 3.96
CA GLY A 490 -6.13 22.96 2.92
C GLY A 490 -6.70 22.74 1.53
N ASN A 491 -7.59 21.76 1.36
CA ASN A 491 -8.28 21.52 0.10
C ASN A 491 -9.16 22.73 -0.31
N LYS A 492 -9.94 23.23 0.63
CA LYS A 492 -10.75 24.45 0.36
C LYS A 492 -9.90 25.67 0.01
N LEU A 493 -8.77 25.81 0.68
CA LEU A 493 -7.83 26.88 0.40
C LEU A 493 -7.24 26.76 -1.01
N LEU A 494 -6.83 25.55 -1.38
CA LEU A 494 -6.30 25.28 -2.72
C LEU A 494 -7.34 25.53 -3.81
N GLU A 495 -8.57 25.03 -3.64
CA GLU A 495 -9.68 25.30 -4.56
C GLU A 495 -9.92 26.80 -4.73
N GLN A 496 -10.04 27.54 -3.61
CA GLN A 496 -10.27 28.98 -3.67
C GLN A 496 -9.17 29.70 -4.46
N TRP A 497 -7.95 29.26 -4.31
CA TRP A 497 -6.81 29.83 -5.02
C TRP A 497 -6.79 29.43 -6.51
N LEU A 498 -7.05 28.15 -6.82
CA LEU A 498 -7.14 27.66 -8.20
C LEU A 498 -8.26 28.36 -8.98
N TYR A 499 -9.41 28.55 -8.36
CA TYR A 499 -10.54 29.30 -8.96
C TYR A 499 -10.34 30.84 -8.99
N GLY A 500 -9.27 31.35 -8.39
CA GLY A 500 -8.98 32.78 -8.35
C GLY A 500 -9.82 33.59 -7.35
N TYR A 501 -10.46 32.93 -6.38
CA TYR A 501 -11.20 33.62 -5.31
C TYR A 501 -10.29 34.30 -4.28
N ILE A 502 -9.05 33.83 -4.17
CA ILE A 502 -7.99 34.45 -3.38
C ILE A 502 -6.72 34.60 -4.21
N ASP A 503 -5.91 35.60 -3.85
CA ASP A 503 -4.63 35.86 -4.49
C ASP A 503 -3.48 35.03 -3.86
N ASP A 504 -2.31 35.08 -4.51
CA ASP A 504 -1.09 34.36 -4.08
C ASP A 504 -0.69 34.70 -2.64
N ALA A 505 -0.80 35.97 -2.24
CA ALA A 505 -0.40 36.41 -0.92
C ALA A 505 -1.31 35.84 0.18
N THR A 506 -2.62 35.86 -0.08
CA THR A 506 -3.62 35.28 0.84
C THR A 506 -3.44 33.75 0.92
N PHE A 507 -3.21 33.09 -0.20
CA PHE A 507 -2.94 31.65 -0.23
C PHE A 507 -1.70 31.31 0.55
N ALA A 508 -0.56 31.98 0.31
CA ALA A 508 0.71 31.76 0.98
C ALA A 508 0.60 31.95 2.51
N GLN A 509 -0.07 33.04 2.92
CA GLN A 509 -0.26 33.32 4.35
C GLN A 509 -1.07 32.22 5.03
N LYS A 510 -2.21 31.83 4.46
CA LYS A 510 -3.09 30.81 5.03
C LYS A 510 -2.43 29.44 5.06
N LEU A 511 -1.72 29.08 4.00
CA LEU A 511 -0.97 27.85 3.91
C LEU A 511 0.08 27.73 5.02
N ASN A 512 0.83 28.83 5.26
CA ASN A 512 1.80 28.87 6.35
C ASN A 512 1.11 28.81 7.74
N GLU A 513 0.02 29.54 7.96
CA GLU A 513 -0.76 29.46 9.20
C GLU A 513 -1.19 28.03 9.52
N TYR A 514 -1.72 27.30 8.54
CA TYR A 514 -2.14 25.91 8.72
C TYR A 514 -0.95 24.98 8.99
N SER A 515 0.13 25.13 8.24
CA SER A 515 1.33 24.31 8.41
C SER A 515 1.97 24.49 9.79
N GLN A 516 2.02 25.71 10.31
CA GLN A 516 2.54 26.00 11.64
C GLN A 516 1.65 25.40 12.73
N ALA A 517 0.32 25.53 12.61
CA ALA A 517 -0.62 24.96 13.56
C ALA A 517 -0.55 23.44 13.61
N ASP A 518 -0.38 22.82 12.44
CA ASP A 518 -0.22 21.37 12.29
C ASP A 518 1.08 20.90 12.95
N ALA A 519 2.18 21.59 12.68
CA ALA A 519 3.47 21.29 13.28
C ALA A 519 3.41 21.37 14.81
N ASP A 520 2.74 22.39 15.38
CA ASP A 520 2.57 22.54 16.83
C ASP A 520 1.78 21.38 17.42
N ALA A 521 0.70 20.96 16.76
CA ALA A 521 -0.09 19.81 17.20
C ALA A 521 0.70 18.48 17.18
N ILE A 522 1.55 18.28 16.16
CA ILE A 522 2.40 17.09 16.06
C ILE A 522 3.50 17.14 17.15
N ILE A 523 4.13 18.29 17.38
CA ILE A 523 5.12 18.47 18.45
C ILE A 523 4.52 18.05 19.79
N ASP A 524 3.32 18.55 20.09
CA ASP A 524 2.62 18.24 21.34
C ASP A 524 2.26 16.75 21.43
N ALA A 525 1.73 16.18 20.36
CA ALA A 525 1.31 14.77 20.33
C ALA A 525 2.48 13.79 20.46
N MET A 526 3.63 14.10 19.84
CA MET A 526 4.83 13.27 19.89
C MET A 526 5.76 13.62 21.07
N GLY A 527 5.54 14.73 21.75
CA GLY A 527 6.40 15.20 22.84
C GLY A 527 7.82 15.54 22.36
N LEU A 528 7.95 16.16 21.18
CA LEU A 528 9.26 16.43 20.56
C LEU A 528 10.03 17.50 21.34
N ASP A 529 11.34 17.26 21.56
CA ASP A 529 12.26 18.26 22.09
C ASP A 529 12.69 19.24 21.00
N THR A 530 12.18 20.45 21.05
CA THR A 530 12.48 21.52 20.09
C THR A 530 13.64 22.43 20.51
N SER A 531 14.34 22.15 21.61
CA SER A 531 15.37 23.04 22.20
C SER A 531 16.57 23.31 21.28
N GLY A 532 16.82 22.43 20.31
CA GLY A 532 17.90 22.57 19.31
C GLY A 532 17.47 23.13 17.96
N TRP A 533 16.21 23.54 17.80
CA TRP A 533 15.66 24.00 16.52
C TRP A 533 15.82 25.50 16.33
N ASN A 534 16.03 25.93 15.08
CA ASN A 534 16.09 27.34 14.70
C ASN A 534 14.68 27.83 14.32
N ILE A 535 13.76 27.79 15.27
CA ILE A 535 12.35 28.16 15.03
C ILE A 535 12.27 29.61 14.56
N VAL A 536 11.64 29.81 13.40
CA VAL A 536 11.39 31.13 12.82
C VAL A 536 10.01 31.59 13.27
N PRO A 537 9.91 32.82 13.85
CA PRO A 537 8.64 33.35 14.35
C PRO A 537 7.63 33.67 13.24
#